data_c71e9c14149784192c75a9a983039c53
#
_entry.id   c71e9c14149784192c75a9a983039c53
#
_cell.length_a   1.000
_cell.length_b   1.000
_cell.length_c   1.000
_cell.angle_alpha   90.00
_cell.angle_beta   90.00
_cell.angle_gamma   90.00
#
_symmetry.space_group_name_H-M   'P 1'
#
loop_
_entity.id
_entity.type
_entity.pdbx_description
1 polymer ?
#
loop_
_entity_poly.entity_id
_entity_poly.type
_entity_poly.pdbx_seq_one_letter_code
_entity_poly.pdbx_strand_id
1 'polypeptide(L)'
;LFAGLEISQNKALCDEWMNQYPTISVSFSRVFGLNYTKAYDMLTMVIADLFNKHLYLIQNGKGTDFENSTFKHLADGCASEKEIKSSFLLLTGMMQNYYKKPVILLIDEYDVPVEKANNNGYYAEMLDTMKSLMQALKDNQALKFAVVTGCLKIAKESIFTGTNNFVSETILSSRLSECFGFVQCEVNQILADAGIEGKAEMMKKWYDGYHFGSVDVYCPWDVMCYVQKLMTDSNAQPDNFWKNTSDNAVIRSFIDYAGASITKKFETLMDGGYIVQKVDENLTYDYLHSSEENLWSMLYLTGYLTRLRDDEIGEALPEDTVALKIPNREIQELFVTEVSKWFKENASQWNKNALFEAVWRGDCERITGEVSTLLRRTISYHDYGED
;
A
#
# COMPACT_ATOMS: atom_id res chain seq x y z
N LEU A 1 18.24 -15.63 13.56
CA LEU A 1 17.56 -14.87 12.53
C LEU A 1 18.52 -13.87 11.86
N PHE A 2 19.30 -13.11 12.65
CA PHE A 2 20.16 -12.04 12.14
C PHE A 2 21.62 -12.47 11.88
N ALA A 3 21.99 -13.73 12.15
CA ALA A 3 23.35 -14.23 11.93
C ALA A 3 23.70 -14.17 10.42
N GLY A 4 24.84 -13.58 10.11
CA GLY A 4 25.29 -13.38 8.73
C GLY A 4 24.79 -12.09 8.05
N LEU A 5 23.82 -11.39 8.63
CA LEU A 5 23.40 -10.07 8.15
C LEU A 5 24.33 -8.98 8.67
N GLU A 6 24.43 -7.88 7.92
CA GLU A 6 25.29 -6.73 8.25
C GLU A 6 25.00 -6.18 9.66
N ILE A 7 23.71 -6.09 10.04
CA ILE A 7 23.28 -5.66 11.38
C ILE A 7 23.92 -6.47 12.52
N SER A 8 24.24 -7.76 12.27
CA SER A 8 24.88 -8.62 13.28
C SER A 8 26.32 -8.22 13.60
N GLN A 9 26.94 -7.39 12.79
CA GLN A 9 28.27 -6.82 13.03
C GLN A 9 28.24 -5.67 14.04
N ASN A 10 27.09 -4.99 14.19
CA ASN A 10 26.90 -3.96 15.18
C ASN A 10 26.55 -4.58 16.55
N LYS A 11 27.59 -5.03 17.27
CA LYS A 11 27.43 -5.73 18.54
C LYS A 11 26.71 -4.87 19.59
N ALA A 12 27.02 -3.58 19.67
CA ALA A 12 26.39 -2.68 20.63
C ALA A 12 24.85 -2.63 20.43
N LEU A 13 24.40 -2.50 19.19
CA LEU A 13 22.98 -2.51 18.87
C LEU A 13 22.34 -3.88 19.12
N CYS A 14 23.04 -4.97 18.77
CA CYS A 14 22.53 -6.32 19.05
C CYS A 14 22.40 -6.57 20.58
N ASP A 15 23.37 -6.15 21.37
CA ASP A 15 23.36 -6.33 22.83
C ASP A 15 22.24 -5.48 23.49
N GLU A 16 21.95 -4.30 22.95
CA GLU A 16 20.89 -3.41 23.45
C GLU A 16 19.48 -3.91 23.13
N TRP A 17 19.27 -4.46 21.92
CA TRP A 17 17.92 -4.70 21.41
C TRP A 17 17.57 -6.17 21.23
N MET A 18 18.49 -7.01 20.75
CA MET A 18 18.19 -8.38 20.37
C MET A 18 17.85 -9.24 21.58
N ASN A 19 16.64 -9.78 21.61
CA ASN A 19 16.08 -10.57 22.73
C ASN A 19 16.02 -9.82 24.06
N GLN A 20 16.09 -8.49 24.06
CA GLN A 20 16.04 -7.71 25.31
C GLN A 20 14.63 -7.35 25.75
N TYR A 21 13.70 -7.28 24.82
CA TYR A 21 12.32 -6.83 25.07
C TYR A 21 11.29 -7.86 24.60
N PRO A 22 10.22 -8.09 25.37
CA PRO A 22 9.07 -8.85 24.86
C PRO A 22 8.44 -8.07 23.69
N THR A 23 8.03 -8.80 22.65
CA THR A 23 7.52 -8.19 21.42
C THR A 23 6.14 -8.74 21.10
N ILE A 24 5.21 -7.85 20.77
CA ILE A 24 3.90 -8.15 20.20
C ILE A 24 3.98 -7.82 18.71
N SER A 25 3.54 -8.74 17.85
CA SER A 25 3.44 -8.51 16.41
C SER A 25 2.05 -8.90 15.93
N VAL A 26 1.38 -7.97 15.24
CA VAL A 26 0.05 -8.16 14.66
C VAL A 26 0.02 -7.56 13.26
N SER A 27 -0.64 -8.24 12.32
CA SER A 27 -0.94 -7.72 10.98
C SER A 27 -2.45 -7.67 10.78
N PHE A 28 -2.93 -6.57 10.22
CA PHE A 28 -4.34 -6.38 9.87
C PHE A 28 -4.67 -6.73 8.40
N SER A 29 -3.75 -7.34 7.66
CA SER A 29 -3.92 -7.74 6.26
C SER A 29 -5.20 -8.51 5.97
N ARG A 30 -5.69 -9.28 6.94
CA ARG A 30 -6.88 -10.14 6.83
C ARG A 30 -8.18 -9.50 7.31
N VAL A 31 -8.13 -8.24 7.77
CA VAL A 31 -9.31 -7.57 8.34
C VAL A 31 -10.09 -6.88 7.23
N PHE A 32 -11.00 -7.61 6.61
CA PHE A 32 -11.89 -7.10 5.57
C PHE A 32 -13.21 -7.88 5.54
N GLY A 33 -14.24 -7.30 4.91
CA GLY A 33 -15.56 -7.92 4.75
C GLY A 33 -16.45 -7.07 3.85
N LEU A 34 -17.55 -7.64 3.36
CA LEU A 34 -18.52 -6.93 2.51
C LEU A 34 -19.35 -5.90 3.29
N ASN A 35 -19.28 -5.92 4.62
CA ASN A 35 -19.92 -4.96 5.52
C ASN A 35 -19.15 -4.91 6.85
N TYR A 36 -19.46 -3.92 7.68
CA TYR A 36 -18.79 -3.70 8.95
C TYR A 36 -18.81 -4.95 9.85
N THR A 37 -19.95 -5.62 9.99
CA THR A 37 -20.06 -6.81 10.85
C THR A 37 -19.07 -7.89 10.45
N LYS A 38 -18.96 -8.19 9.16
CA LYS A 38 -18.03 -9.21 8.66
C LYS A 38 -16.56 -8.81 8.83
N ALA A 39 -16.24 -7.54 8.61
CA ALA A 39 -14.89 -7.04 8.84
C ALA A 39 -14.55 -7.03 10.35
N TYR A 40 -15.50 -6.72 11.20
CA TYR A 40 -15.35 -6.75 12.66
C TYR A 40 -15.18 -8.19 13.18
N ASP A 41 -15.90 -9.17 12.64
CA ASP A 41 -15.69 -10.60 12.92
C ASP A 41 -14.23 -11.00 12.62
N MET A 42 -13.69 -10.57 11.47
CA MET A 42 -12.29 -10.82 11.10
C MET A 42 -11.30 -10.13 12.04
N LEU A 43 -11.57 -8.89 12.45
CA LEU A 43 -10.77 -8.19 13.46
C LEU A 43 -10.76 -8.97 14.79
N THR A 44 -11.92 -9.43 15.24
CA THR A 44 -12.05 -10.24 16.46
C THR A 44 -11.23 -11.51 16.37
N MET A 45 -11.22 -12.18 15.21
CA MET A 45 -10.37 -13.38 14.99
C MET A 45 -8.87 -13.05 15.04
N VAL A 46 -8.43 -11.93 14.43
CA VAL A 46 -7.03 -11.51 14.48
C VAL A 46 -6.59 -11.23 15.93
N ILE A 47 -7.43 -10.57 16.71
CA ILE A 47 -7.17 -10.32 18.13
C ILE A 47 -7.15 -11.62 18.93
N ALA A 48 -8.09 -12.52 18.68
CA ALA A 48 -8.13 -13.82 19.35
C ALA A 48 -6.87 -14.65 19.05
N ASP A 49 -6.45 -14.72 17.79
CA ASP A 49 -5.19 -15.36 17.38
C ASP A 49 -3.98 -14.76 18.11
N LEU A 50 -3.95 -13.43 18.26
CA LEU A 50 -2.90 -12.76 19.01
C LEU A 50 -2.88 -13.18 20.48
N PHE A 51 -4.02 -13.15 21.15
CA PHE A 51 -4.13 -13.52 22.57
C PHE A 51 -3.81 -15.02 22.78
N ASN A 52 -4.22 -15.89 21.88
CA ASN A 52 -3.91 -17.32 21.94
C ASN A 52 -2.39 -17.61 21.89
N LYS A 53 -1.58 -16.80 21.21
CA LYS A 53 -0.11 -16.90 21.25
C LYS A 53 0.48 -16.57 22.62
N HIS A 54 -0.28 -15.89 23.48
CA HIS A 54 0.17 -15.41 24.77
C HIS A 54 -0.56 -16.04 25.97
N LEU A 55 -1.22 -17.19 25.80
CA LEU A 55 -1.94 -17.91 26.85
C LEU A 55 -1.10 -18.18 28.11
N TYR A 56 0.22 -18.26 27.98
CA TYR A 56 1.14 -18.44 29.10
C TYR A 56 1.05 -17.31 30.16
N LEU A 57 0.54 -16.12 29.78
CA LEU A 57 0.38 -14.99 30.70
C LEU A 57 -0.66 -15.28 31.80
N ILE A 58 -1.72 -16.04 31.50
CA ILE A 58 -2.78 -16.35 32.45
C ILE A 58 -2.58 -17.72 33.15
N GLN A 59 -1.73 -18.60 32.58
CA GLN A 59 -1.51 -19.95 33.15
C GLN A 59 -0.79 -19.95 34.49
N ASN A 60 -0.07 -18.90 34.84
CA ASN A 60 0.76 -18.78 36.04
C ASN A 60 0.14 -17.92 37.16
N GLY A 61 -1.15 -17.59 37.08
CA GLY A 61 -1.88 -16.84 38.12
C GLY A 61 -1.36 -15.42 38.41
N LYS A 62 -0.69 -14.78 37.44
CA LYS A 62 -0.03 -13.48 37.63
C LYS A 62 -0.90 -12.25 37.30
N GLY A 63 -2.04 -12.41 36.67
CA GLY A 63 -3.00 -11.34 36.44
C GLY A 63 -4.04 -11.24 37.55
N THR A 64 -4.74 -10.09 37.60
CA THR A 64 -5.95 -9.96 38.41
C THR A 64 -7.07 -10.83 37.81
N ASP A 65 -8.11 -11.16 38.59
CA ASP A 65 -9.27 -11.92 38.09
C ASP A 65 -9.93 -11.22 36.90
N PHE A 66 -9.99 -9.89 36.93
CA PHE A 66 -10.52 -9.09 35.83
C PHE A 66 -9.67 -9.23 34.55
N GLU A 67 -8.33 -9.05 34.65
CA GLU A 67 -7.42 -9.19 33.51
C GLU A 67 -7.49 -10.60 32.92
N ASN A 68 -7.51 -11.63 33.76
CA ASN A 68 -7.58 -13.03 33.33
C ASN A 68 -8.92 -13.35 32.66
N SER A 69 -10.05 -12.82 33.16
CA SER A 69 -11.35 -12.98 32.54
C SER A 69 -11.42 -12.28 31.18
N THR A 70 -11.00 -11.02 31.11
CA THR A 70 -10.95 -10.27 29.85
C THR A 70 -10.03 -10.91 28.82
N PHE A 71 -8.86 -11.38 29.26
CA PHE A 71 -7.92 -12.13 28.41
C PHE A 71 -8.57 -13.37 27.79
N LYS A 72 -9.31 -14.16 28.59
CA LYS A 72 -10.03 -15.33 28.09
C LYS A 72 -11.10 -14.98 27.07
N HIS A 73 -11.91 -13.94 27.34
CA HIS A 73 -12.92 -13.50 26.36
C HIS A 73 -12.27 -13.11 25.02
N LEU A 74 -11.12 -12.44 25.06
CA LEU A 74 -10.37 -12.08 23.86
C LEU A 74 -9.80 -13.31 23.15
N ALA A 75 -9.19 -14.23 23.88
CA ALA A 75 -8.63 -15.46 23.31
C ALA A 75 -9.70 -16.40 22.72
N ASP A 76 -10.88 -16.47 23.35
CA ASP A 76 -12.01 -17.29 22.91
C ASP A 76 -12.82 -16.65 21.77
N GLY A 77 -12.51 -15.40 21.39
CA GLY A 77 -13.22 -14.67 20.34
C GLY A 77 -14.65 -14.23 20.74
N CYS A 78 -14.96 -14.20 22.03
CA CYS A 78 -16.27 -13.79 22.56
C CYS A 78 -16.24 -12.43 23.32
N ALA A 79 -15.15 -11.67 23.12
CA ALA A 79 -14.97 -10.38 23.77
C ALA A 79 -15.97 -9.34 23.28
N SER A 80 -16.39 -8.47 24.18
CA SER A 80 -17.20 -7.29 23.87
C SER A 80 -16.39 -6.28 23.06
N GLU A 81 -17.09 -5.36 22.38
CA GLU A 81 -16.45 -4.27 21.63
C GLU A 81 -15.49 -3.46 22.50
N LYS A 82 -15.84 -3.19 23.76
CA LYS A 82 -14.99 -2.46 24.69
C LYS A 82 -13.70 -3.24 25.01
N GLU A 83 -13.79 -4.55 25.16
CA GLU A 83 -12.60 -5.40 25.42
C GLU A 83 -11.70 -5.46 24.18
N ILE A 84 -12.27 -5.56 22.97
CA ILE A 84 -11.51 -5.47 21.70
C ILE A 84 -10.79 -4.13 21.61
N LYS A 85 -11.47 -3.01 21.83
CA LYS A 85 -10.90 -1.65 21.76
C LYS A 85 -9.75 -1.43 22.77
N SER A 86 -9.76 -2.13 23.89
CA SER A 86 -8.72 -2.04 24.93
C SER A 86 -7.68 -3.18 24.92
N SER A 87 -7.76 -4.08 23.94
CA SER A 87 -6.97 -5.32 23.91
C SER A 87 -5.46 -5.08 23.95
N PHE A 88 -4.93 -4.13 23.19
CA PHE A 88 -3.49 -3.82 23.19
C PHE A 88 -3.01 -3.25 24.53
N LEU A 89 -3.81 -2.41 25.19
CA LEU A 89 -3.47 -1.90 26.53
C LEU A 89 -3.38 -3.04 27.54
N LEU A 90 -4.34 -3.94 27.52
CA LEU A 90 -4.35 -5.12 28.39
C LEU A 90 -3.13 -6.00 28.12
N LEU A 91 -2.89 -6.38 26.87
CA LEU A 91 -1.80 -7.30 26.52
C LEU A 91 -0.43 -6.73 26.86
N THR A 92 -0.17 -5.46 26.51
CA THR A 92 1.10 -4.79 26.83
C THR A 92 1.32 -4.69 28.34
N GLY A 93 0.30 -4.34 29.11
CA GLY A 93 0.36 -4.30 30.58
C GLY A 93 0.66 -5.66 31.20
N MET A 94 -0.05 -6.71 30.78
CA MET A 94 0.19 -8.08 31.27
C MET A 94 1.59 -8.59 30.92
N MET A 95 2.07 -8.31 29.69
CA MET A 95 3.42 -8.70 29.27
C MET A 95 4.50 -7.95 30.06
N GLN A 96 4.35 -6.63 30.27
CA GLN A 96 5.26 -5.86 31.12
C GLN A 96 5.29 -6.43 32.54
N ASN A 97 4.15 -6.76 33.12
CA ASN A 97 4.06 -7.36 34.46
C ASN A 97 4.71 -8.73 34.51
N TYR A 98 4.59 -9.53 33.46
CA TYR A 98 5.18 -10.87 33.41
C TYR A 98 6.70 -10.84 33.25
N TYR A 99 7.21 -10.08 32.26
CA TYR A 99 8.64 -10.03 31.93
C TYR A 99 9.43 -9.03 32.74
N LYS A 100 8.75 -8.11 33.47
CA LYS A 100 9.36 -6.98 34.17
C LYS A 100 10.21 -6.07 33.26
N LYS A 101 9.82 -6.04 31.99
CA LYS A 101 10.44 -5.23 30.95
C LYS A 101 9.35 -4.56 30.11
N PRO A 102 9.59 -3.36 29.57
CA PRO A 102 8.65 -2.74 28.65
C PRO A 102 8.57 -3.55 27.35
N VAL A 103 7.49 -3.36 26.60
CA VAL A 103 7.08 -4.16 25.44
C VAL A 103 7.35 -3.40 24.16
N ILE A 104 7.76 -4.10 23.10
CA ILE A 104 7.78 -3.57 21.74
C ILE A 104 6.48 -4.01 21.06
N LEU A 105 5.78 -3.06 20.38
CA LEU A 105 4.56 -3.33 19.64
C LEU A 105 4.79 -3.07 18.15
N LEU A 106 4.63 -4.11 17.34
CA LEU A 106 4.76 -4.07 15.89
C LEU A 106 3.37 -4.29 15.26
N ILE A 107 2.89 -3.28 14.53
CA ILE A 107 1.60 -3.31 13.84
C ILE A 107 1.85 -3.17 12.35
N ASP A 108 1.42 -4.15 11.58
CA ASP A 108 1.57 -4.18 10.15
C ASP A 108 0.23 -4.04 9.43
N GLU A 109 0.25 -3.33 8.29
CA GLU A 109 -0.92 -3.09 7.44
C GLU A 109 -2.11 -2.48 8.21
N TYR A 110 -1.83 -1.47 9.03
CA TYR A 110 -2.84 -0.82 9.89
C TYR A 110 -3.97 -0.13 9.10
N ASP A 111 -3.74 0.22 7.86
CA ASP A 111 -4.64 0.94 6.98
C ASP A 111 -5.57 0.03 6.16
N VAL A 112 -5.23 -1.25 5.98
CA VAL A 112 -6.03 -2.20 5.19
C VAL A 112 -7.50 -2.29 5.64
N PRO A 113 -7.83 -2.37 6.96
CA PRO A 113 -9.23 -2.41 7.38
C PRO A 113 -10.02 -1.18 6.92
N VAL A 114 -9.39 -0.01 6.93
CA VAL A 114 -10.02 1.27 6.60
C VAL A 114 -10.12 1.44 5.07
N GLU A 115 -9.09 1.03 4.32
CA GLU A 115 -9.12 0.97 2.85
C GLU A 115 -10.27 0.11 2.35
N LYS A 116 -10.36 -1.13 2.84
CA LYS A 116 -11.42 -2.07 2.43
C LYS A 116 -12.81 -1.60 2.87
N ALA A 117 -12.90 -0.91 4.01
CA ALA A 117 -14.14 -0.30 4.49
C ALA A 117 -14.61 0.83 3.58
N ASN A 118 -13.70 1.65 3.06
CA ASN A 118 -14.01 2.72 2.11
C ASN A 118 -14.64 2.15 0.84
N ASN A 119 -14.04 1.10 0.29
CA ASN A 119 -14.52 0.43 -0.93
C ASN A 119 -15.89 -0.24 -0.76
N ASN A 120 -16.31 -0.54 0.48
CA ASN A 120 -17.55 -1.24 0.81
C ASN A 120 -18.57 -0.40 1.61
N GLY A 121 -18.33 0.91 1.80
CA GLY A 121 -19.28 1.86 2.32
C GLY A 121 -19.50 1.84 3.86
N TYR A 122 -18.54 1.30 4.64
CA TYR A 122 -18.57 1.30 6.11
C TYR A 122 -17.31 1.94 6.74
N TYR A 123 -16.77 2.94 6.03
CA TYR A 123 -15.52 3.64 6.40
C TYR A 123 -15.55 4.22 7.81
N ALA A 124 -16.62 4.95 8.16
CA ALA A 124 -16.70 5.68 9.43
C ALA A 124 -16.66 4.74 10.65
N GLU A 125 -17.35 3.61 10.58
CA GLU A 125 -17.42 2.63 11.66
C GLU A 125 -16.08 1.93 11.86
N MET A 126 -15.42 1.53 10.77
CA MET A 126 -14.12 0.89 10.84
C MET A 126 -13.04 1.86 11.31
N LEU A 127 -13.09 3.10 10.86
CA LEU A 127 -12.17 4.14 11.30
C LEU A 127 -12.27 4.39 12.81
N ASP A 128 -13.47 4.46 13.39
CA ASP A 128 -13.68 4.61 14.86
C ASP A 128 -13.08 3.42 15.63
N THR A 129 -13.28 2.22 15.10
CA THR A 129 -12.73 0.99 15.69
C THR A 129 -11.21 1.00 15.69
N MET A 130 -10.58 1.30 14.56
CA MET A 130 -9.13 1.38 14.43
C MET A 130 -8.53 2.51 15.27
N LYS A 131 -9.15 3.68 15.32
CA LYS A 131 -8.79 4.77 16.25
C LYS A 131 -8.72 4.31 17.68
N SER A 132 -9.74 3.59 18.12
CA SER A 132 -9.83 3.12 19.50
C SER A 132 -8.71 2.13 19.84
N LEU A 133 -8.38 1.21 18.92
CA LEU A 133 -7.24 0.29 19.08
C LEU A 133 -5.90 1.04 19.15
N MET A 134 -5.70 2.04 18.28
CA MET A 134 -4.45 2.82 18.22
C MET A 134 -4.27 3.76 19.43
N GLN A 135 -5.29 4.01 20.24
CA GLN A 135 -5.13 4.74 21.52
C GLN A 135 -4.15 4.05 22.46
N ALA A 136 -3.95 2.74 22.33
CA ALA A 136 -2.92 2.00 23.08
C ALA A 136 -1.48 2.50 22.82
N LEU A 137 -1.26 3.26 21.76
CA LEU A 137 0.03 3.88 21.43
C LEU A 137 0.26 5.20 22.20
N LYS A 138 -0.81 5.76 22.77
CA LYS A 138 -0.77 7.02 23.51
C LYS A 138 -0.64 6.75 25.00
N ASP A 139 0.31 7.46 25.64
CA ASP A 139 0.51 7.45 27.10
C ASP A 139 0.60 6.04 27.72
N ASN A 140 0.98 5.03 26.95
CA ASN A 140 1.10 3.66 27.40
C ASN A 140 2.49 3.41 28.01
N GLN A 141 2.59 3.44 29.33
CA GLN A 141 3.85 3.25 30.07
C GLN A 141 4.42 1.82 29.92
N ALA A 142 3.64 0.87 29.46
CA ALA A 142 4.12 -0.48 29.19
C ALA A 142 4.93 -0.57 27.89
N LEU A 143 4.83 0.41 26.99
CA LEU A 143 5.56 0.40 25.72
C LEU A 143 6.97 0.97 25.89
N LYS A 144 7.95 0.26 25.35
CA LYS A 144 9.30 0.77 25.06
C LYS A 144 9.32 1.54 23.75
N PHE A 145 8.67 0.95 22.73
CA PHE A 145 8.69 1.40 21.36
C PHE A 145 7.53 0.77 20.59
N ALA A 146 7.03 1.45 19.57
CA ALA A 146 6.06 0.89 18.63
C ALA A 146 6.46 1.23 17.19
N VAL A 147 6.27 0.29 16.28
CA VAL A 147 6.37 0.48 14.84
C VAL A 147 5.01 0.17 14.23
N VAL A 148 4.53 1.05 13.39
CA VAL A 148 3.27 0.88 12.65
C VAL A 148 3.57 1.06 11.17
N THR A 149 3.21 0.07 10.35
CA THR A 149 3.42 0.10 8.89
C THR A 149 2.10 0.03 8.15
N GLY A 150 2.06 0.65 6.98
CA GLY A 150 0.92 0.66 6.07
C GLY A 150 1.26 1.36 4.76
N CYS A 151 0.39 1.25 3.76
CA CYS A 151 0.55 1.88 2.45
C CYS A 151 0.34 3.39 2.50
N LEU A 152 -0.70 3.84 3.20
CA LEU A 152 -1.04 5.25 3.30
C LEU A 152 -0.93 5.73 4.74
N LYS A 153 -0.44 6.97 4.87
CA LYS A 153 -0.56 7.71 6.10
C LYS A 153 -2.01 8.18 6.23
N ILE A 154 -2.88 7.33 6.82
CA ILE A 154 -4.24 7.77 7.13
C ILE A 154 -4.14 8.96 8.06
N ALA A 155 -4.53 10.13 7.53
CA ALA A 155 -4.16 11.46 8.00
C ALA A 155 -4.31 11.66 9.50
N LYS A 156 -3.52 12.61 10.00
CA LYS A 156 -3.42 13.05 11.40
C LYS A 156 -4.76 13.22 12.14
N GLU A 157 -5.83 13.52 11.43
CA GLU A 157 -7.15 13.78 12.01
C GLU A 157 -7.98 12.53 12.27
N SER A 158 -7.55 11.36 11.76
CA SER A 158 -8.36 10.16 11.88
C SER A 158 -7.82 9.13 12.88
N ILE A 159 -6.73 8.45 12.67
CA ILE A 159 -6.27 7.34 13.53
C ILE A 159 -5.32 7.81 14.63
N PHE A 160 -4.43 8.75 14.32
CA PHE A 160 -3.38 9.21 15.25
C PHE A 160 -3.66 10.57 15.88
N THR A 161 -4.90 11.05 15.85
CA THR A 161 -5.27 12.34 16.49
C THR A 161 -4.92 12.33 17.96
N GLY A 162 -4.06 13.30 18.34
CA GLY A 162 -3.64 13.46 19.74
C GLY A 162 -2.45 12.61 20.17
N THR A 163 -1.76 11.91 19.25
CA THR A 163 -0.46 11.28 19.53
C THR A 163 0.65 12.23 19.09
N ASN A 164 1.24 12.96 20.03
CA ASN A 164 2.29 13.94 19.75
C ASN A 164 3.70 13.34 19.66
N ASN A 165 3.85 12.05 19.93
CA ASN A 165 5.11 11.31 19.97
C ASN A 165 5.31 10.41 18.75
N PHE A 166 4.58 10.64 17.67
CA PHE A 166 4.67 9.85 16.45
C PHE A 166 5.56 10.53 15.42
N VAL A 167 6.58 9.80 14.93
CA VAL A 167 7.39 10.20 13.79
C VAL A 167 6.89 9.37 12.59
N SER A 168 6.39 10.05 11.57
CA SER A 168 5.92 9.39 10.34
C SER A 168 6.98 9.55 9.27
N GLU A 169 7.42 8.43 8.71
CA GLU A 169 8.28 8.36 7.54
C GLU A 169 7.47 7.92 6.33
N THR A 170 7.68 8.58 5.22
CA THR A 170 7.03 8.28 3.93
C THR A 170 8.09 8.10 2.84
N ILE A 171 7.68 7.75 1.64
CA ILE A 171 8.56 7.66 0.48
C ILE A 171 9.26 8.99 0.14
N LEU A 172 8.77 10.12 0.68
CA LEU A 172 9.38 11.46 0.55
C LEU A 172 10.49 11.70 1.58
N SER A 173 10.51 10.92 2.67
CA SER A 173 11.49 11.08 3.76
C SER A 173 12.85 10.55 3.34
N SER A 174 13.91 11.32 3.60
CA SER A 174 15.29 10.87 3.36
C SER A 174 15.80 9.91 4.43
N ARG A 175 15.19 9.92 5.63
CA ARG A 175 15.52 8.98 6.70
C ARG A 175 14.95 7.60 6.37
N LEU A 176 15.75 6.55 6.44
CA LEU A 176 15.39 5.16 6.15
C LEU A 176 15.03 4.88 4.68
N SER A 177 15.33 5.79 3.75
CA SER A 177 15.03 5.59 2.32
C SER A 177 15.69 4.35 1.71
N GLU A 178 16.83 3.92 2.23
CA GLU A 178 17.55 2.71 1.82
C GLU A 178 17.03 1.42 2.47
N CYS A 179 16.12 1.52 3.45
CA CYS A 179 15.74 0.37 4.28
C CYS A 179 14.52 -0.41 3.76
N PHE A 180 13.77 0.16 2.82
CA PHE A 180 12.49 -0.41 2.34
C PHE A 180 12.52 -0.80 0.86
N GLY A 181 13.70 -1.07 0.33
CA GLY A 181 13.93 -1.55 -1.03
C GLY A 181 15.35 -2.09 -1.13
N PHE A 182 15.70 -2.73 -2.25
CA PHE A 182 17.09 -3.05 -2.52
C PHE A 182 17.76 -1.90 -3.26
N VAL A 183 18.95 -1.49 -2.81
CA VAL A 183 19.78 -0.54 -3.54
C VAL A 183 20.61 -1.27 -4.61
N GLN A 184 21.15 -0.53 -5.58
CA GLN A 184 21.86 -1.11 -6.73
C GLN A 184 23.01 -2.05 -6.34
N CYS A 185 23.77 -1.73 -5.28
CA CYS A 185 24.87 -2.59 -4.83
C CYS A 185 24.38 -3.93 -4.28
N GLU A 186 23.24 -3.95 -3.59
CA GLU A 186 22.63 -5.18 -3.07
C GLU A 186 22.10 -6.05 -4.21
N VAL A 187 21.42 -5.45 -5.21
CA VAL A 187 20.98 -6.17 -6.40
C VAL A 187 22.16 -6.77 -7.17
N ASN A 188 23.25 -6.02 -7.34
CA ASN A 188 24.46 -6.54 -7.97
C ASN A 188 25.05 -7.73 -7.21
N GLN A 189 25.05 -7.67 -5.86
CA GLN A 189 25.51 -8.78 -5.03
C GLN A 189 24.60 -10.01 -5.16
N ILE A 190 23.29 -9.84 -5.13
CA ILE A 190 22.31 -10.92 -5.33
C ILE A 190 22.53 -11.61 -6.69
N LEU A 191 22.74 -10.83 -7.76
CA LEU A 191 22.99 -11.37 -9.09
C LEU A 191 24.33 -12.11 -9.17
N ALA A 192 25.37 -11.61 -8.50
CA ALA A 192 26.68 -12.28 -8.44
C ALA A 192 26.60 -13.59 -7.65
N ASP A 193 25.95 -13.58 -6.49
CA ASP A 193 25.75 -14.78 -5.66
C ASP A 193 24.94 -15.87 -6.39
N ALA A 194 24.04 -15.45 -7.29
CA ALA A 194 23.26 -16.37 -8.13
C ALA A 194 23.98 -16.74 -9.45
N GLY A 195 25.12 -16.12 -9.80
CA GLY A 195 25.87 -16.38 -11.04
C GLY A 195 25.15 -15.90 -12.31
N ILE A 196 24.38 -14.81 -12.22
CA ILE A 196 23.54 -14.25 -13.29
C ILE A 196 23.79 -12.74 -13.53
N GLU A 197 25.00 -12.26 -13.31
CA GLU A 197 25.37 -10.83 -13.43
C GLU A 197 25.03 -10.25 -14.81
N GLY A 198 25.05 -11.07 -15.87
CA GLY A 198 24.67 -10.66 -17.22
C GLY A 198 23.20 -10.21 -17.36
N LYS A 199 22.38 -10.35 -16.30
CA LYS A 199 20.97 -9.92 -16.28
C LYS A 199 20.77 -8.55 -15.62
N ALA A 200 21.83 -7.88 -15.15
CA ALA A 200 21.73 -6.62 -14.42
C ALA A 200 20.96 -5.52 -15.18
N GLU A 201 21.25 -5.31 -16.46
CA GLU A 201 20.56 -4.31 -17.28
C GLU A 201 19.06 -4.61 -17.44
N MET A 202 18.72 -5.89 -17.60
CA MET A 202 17.34 -6.32 -17.71
C MET A 202 16.58 -6.13 -16.38
N MET A 203 17.23 -6.51 -15.26
CA MET A 203 16.73 -6.31 -13.90
C MET A 203 16.46 -4.82 -13.66
N LYS A 204 17.42 -3.97 -13.98
CA LYS A 204 17.31 -2.52 -13.84
C LYS A 204 16.15 -1.96 -14.65
N LYS A 205 16.04 -2.28 -15.91
CA LYS A 205 14.98 -1.78 -16.80
C LYS A 205 13.58 -2.14 -16.32
N TRP A 206 13.41 -3.30 -15.69
CA TRP A 206 12.10 -3.82 -15.32
C TRP A 206 11.68 -3.46 -13.91
N TYR A 207 12.60 -3.40 -12.94
CA TYR A 207 12.24 -3.38 -11.52
C TYR A 207 12.91 -2.27 -10.70
N ASP A 208 13.81 -1.48 -11.31
CA ASP A 208 14.38 -0.27 -10.70
C ASP A 208 13.44 0.93 -10.88
N GLY A 209 13.83 2.06 -10.30
CA GLY A 209 13.28 3.36 -10.63
C GLY A 209 12.38 3.97 -9.58
N TYR A 210 12.22 3.35 -8.41
CA TYR A 210 11.57 3.99 -7.28
C TYR A 210 12.53 4.95 -6.59
N HIS A 211 12.23 6.24 -6.61
CA HIS A 211 13.05 7.26 -5.97
C HIS A 211 12.45 7.64 -4.61
N PHE A 212 13.05 7.10 -3.52
CA PHE A 212 12.65 7.36 -2.14
C PHE A 212 13.61 8.32 -1.46
N GLY A 213 13.10 9.47 -0.99
CA GLY A 213 13.94 10.50 -0.40
C GLY A 213 15.05 10.96 -1.36
N SER A 214 16.26 10.41 -1.20
CA SER A 214 17.44 10.72 -2.03
C SER A 214 18.03 9.49 -2.72
N VAL A 215 17.37 8.32 -2.69
CA VAL A 215 17.93 7.04 -3.13
C VAL A 215 16.99 6.34 -4.11
N ASP A 216 17.57 5.71 -5.14
CA ASP A 216 16.83 4.82 -6.02
C ASP A 216 16.83 3.40 -5.44
N VAL A 217 15.66 2.79 -5.42
CA VAL A 217 15.47 1.44 -4.88
C VAL A 217 14.66 0.57 -5.83
N TYR A 218 14.93 -0.73 -5.74
CA TYR A 218 14.17 -1.80 -6.39
C TYR A 218 13.12 -2.36 -5.44
N CYS A 219 12.00 -2.83 -5.97
CA CYS A 219 11.07 -3.64 -5.20
C CYS A 219 11.70 -5.02 -4.89
N PRO A 220 11.93 -5.38 -3.62
CA PRO A 220 12.57 -6.64 -3.27
C PRO A 220 11.84 -7.88 -3.77
N TRP A 221 10.51 -7.84 -3.76
CA TRP A 221 9.67 -8.94 -4.25
C TRP A 221 9.97 -9.26 -5.72
N ASP A 222 10.00 -8.26 -6.57
CA ASP A 222 10.18 -8.41 -8.02
C ASP A 222 11.58 -8.91 -8.34
N VAL A 223 12.60 -8.35 -7.68
CA VAL A 223 13.98 -8.80 -7.80
C VAL A 223 14.09 -10.29 -7.46
N MET A 224 13.57 -10.70 -6.30
CA MET A 224 13.67 -12.08 -5.84
C MET A 224 12.85 -13.05 -6.69
N CYS A 225 11.67 -12.66 -7.15
CA CYS A 225 10.87 -13.47 -8.07
C CYS A 225 11.59 -13.68 -9.40
N TYR A 226 12.20 -12.63 -9.96
CA TYR A 226 12.92 -12.76 -11.23
C TYR A 226 14.21 -13.58 -11.06
N VAL A 227 14.96 -13.39 -9.99
CA VAL A 227 16.13 -14.23 -9.65
C VAL A 227 15.74 -15.71 -9.55
N GLN A 228 14.66 -16.03 -8.83
CA GLN A 228 14.17 -17.40 -8.70
C GLN A 228 13.81 -18.01 -10.07
N LYS A 229 13.17 -17.23 -10.94
CA LYS A 229 12.82 -17.64 -12.30
C LYS A 229 14.07 -17.91 -13.14
N LEU A 230 15.10 -17.05 -13.05
CA LEU A 230 16.38 -17.21 -13.74
C LEU A 230 17.20 -18.40 -13.24
N MET A 231 17.13 -18.72 -11.95
CA MET A 231 17.77 -19.93 -11.40
C MET A 231 17.14 -21.22 -11.94
N THR A 232 15.88 -21.17 -12.37
CA THR A 232 15.19 -22.32 -12.98
C THR A 232 15.42 -22.37 -14.49
N ASP A 233 15.38 -21.22 -15.16
CA ASP A 233 15.61 -21.07 -16.59
C ASP A 233 16.43 -19.79 -16.83
N SER A 234 17.72 -19.95 -17.19
CA SER A 234 18.64 -18.84 -17.44
C SER A 234 18.22 -17.92 -18.60
N ASN A 235 17.31 -18.36 -19.45
CA ASN A 235 16.74 -17.57 -20.55
C ASN A 235 15.38 -16.95 -20.22
N ALA A 236 14.90 -17.13 -18.99
CA ALA A 236 13.61 -16.58 -18.57
C ALA A 236 13.53 -15.08 -18.84
N GLN A 237 12.38 -14.67 -19.36
CA GLN A 237 12.09 -13.25 -19.54
C GLN A 237 11.50 -12.67 -18.24
N PRO A 238 11.72 -11.37 -17.97
CA PRO A 238 11.03 -10.66 -16.91
C PRO A 238 9.52 -10.82 -17.03
N ASP A 239 8.82 -10.64 -15.94
CA ASP A 239 7.37 -10.75 -15.86
C ASP A 239 6.81 -9.67 -14.95
N ASN A 240 5.49 -9.45 -15.00
CA ASN A 240 4.80 -8.55 -14.11
C ASN A 240 4.38 -9.33 -12.85
N PHE A 241 5.16 -9.20 -11.77
CA PHE A 241 4.91 -9.88 -10.50
C PHE A 241 3.88 -9.13 -9.63
N TRP A 242 3.69 -7.84 -9.87
CA TRP A 242 2.69 -7.00 -9.20
C TRP A 242 1.26 -7.30 -9.65
N LYS A 243 1.07 -7.79 -10.86
CA LYS A 243 -0.24 -8.03 -11.47
C LYS A 243 -1.20 -8.88 -10.62
N ASN A 244 -0.67 -9.79 -9.81
CA ASN A 244 -1.45 -10.74 -9.01
C ASN A 244 -1.35 -10.50 -7.51
N THR A 245 -0.59 -9.52 -7.06
CA THR A 245 -0.31 -9.27 -5.63
C THR A 245 -1.03 -8.04 -5.09
N SER A 246 -1.37 -7.08 -5.94
CA SER A 246 -2.09 -5.86 -5.56
C SER A 246 -3.51 -5.84 -6.13
N ASP A 247 -4.42 -5.25 -5.35
CA ASP A 247 -5.74 -4.87 -5.86
C ASP A 247 -5.58 -3.60 -6.70
N ASN A 248 -5.57 -3.77 -8.04
CA ASN A 248 -5.41 -2.67 -8.99
C ASN A 248 -6.63 -1.73 -9.06
N ALA A 249 -7.49 -1.76 -8.04
CA ALA A 249 -8.67 -0.90 -7.92
C ALA A 249 -8.31 0.60 -8.01
N VAL A 250 -7.11 0.98 -7.55
CA VAL A 250 -6.62 2.36 -7.65
C VAL A 250 -6.50 2.80 -9.12
N ILE A 251 -5.92 1.96 -9.98
CA ILE A 251 -5.82 2.27 -11.42
C ILE A 251 -7.21 2.34 -12.06
N ARG A 252 -8.11 1.44 -11.69
CA ARG A 252 -9.51 1.47 -12.20
C ARG A 252 -10.22 2.74 -11.79
N SER A 253 -10.15 3.12 -10.52
CA SER A 253 -10.77 4.37 -10.05
C SER A 253 -10.18 5.61 -10.75
N PHE A 254 -8.89 5.57 -11.09
CA PHE A 254 -8.25 6.59 -11.92
C PHE A 254 -8.87 6.68 -13.31
N ILE A 255 -9.02 5.54 -14.00
CA ILE A 255 -9.56 5.51 -15.36
C ILE A 255 -11.02 5.95 -15.38
N ASP A 256 -11.81 5.55 -14.40
CA ASP A 256 -13.24 5.91 -14.30
C ASP A 256 -13.45 7.41 -14.02
N TYR A 257 -12.49 8.07 -13.35
CA TYR A 257 -12.50 9.50 -13.05
C TYR A 257 -11.89 10.36 -14.18
N ALA A 258 -11.25 9.74 -15.18
CA ALA A 258 -10.43 10.43 -16.18
C ALA A 258 -11.27 11.38 -17.07
N GLY A 259 -11.03 12.71 -16.90
CA GLY A 259 -11.41 13.75 -17.85
C GLY A 259 -10.28 14.03 -18.85
N ALA A 260 -10.51 14.94 -19.80
CA ALA A 260 -9.54 15.28 -20.85
C ALA A 260 -8.14 15.71 -20.31
N SER A 261 -8.10 16.44 -19.19
CA SER A 261 -6.83 16.83 -18.54
C SER A 261 -6.02 15.63 -18.06
N ILE A 262 -6.69 14.70 -17.39
CA ILE A 262 -6.08 13.48 -16.84
C ILE A 262 -5.58 12.59 -17.98
N THR A 263 -6.36 12.42 -19.04
CA THR A 263 -6.00 11.61 -20.21
C THR A 263 -4.70 12.11 -20.84
N LYS A 264 -4.58 13.41 -21.07
CA LYS A 264 -3.35 14.01 -21.64
C LYS A 264 -2.12 13.76 -20.77
N LYS A 265 -2.24 13.94 -19.45
CA LYS A 265 -1.14 13.68 -18.52
C LYS A 265 -0.75 12.20 -18.51
N PHE A 266 -1.75 11.32 -18.57
CA PHE A 266 -1.52 9.89 -18.63
C PHE A 266 -0.81 9.46 -19.92
N GLU A 267 -1.20 10.01 -21.09
CA GLU A 267 -0.50 9.81 -22.36
C GLU A 267 0.97 10.23 -22.24
N THR A 268 1.25 11.41 -21.67
CA THR A 268 2.63 11.85 -21.42
C THR A 268 3.42 10.83 -20.60
N LEU A 269 2.83 10.27 -19.53
CA LEU A 269 3.47 9.26 -18.70
C LEU A 269 3.71 7.95 -19.46
N MET A 270 2.75 7.52 -20.27
CA MET A 270 2.87 6.28 -21.06
C MET A 270 3.94 6.39 -22.15
N ASP A 271 4.16 7.57 -22.71
CA ASP A 271 5.24 7.88 -23.66
C ASP A 271 6.62 8.01 -23.00
N GLY A 272 6.72 7.79 -21.70
CA GLY A 272 7.97 7.86 -20.93
C GLY A 272 8.33 9.27 -20.47
N GLY A 273 7.40 10.23 -20.58
CA GLY A 273 7.55 11.59 -20.04
C GLY A 273 7.21 11.67 -18.55
N TYR A 274 7.10 12.89 -18.06
CA TYR A 274 6.73 13.19 -16.69
C TYR A 274 5.63 14.26 -16.61
N ILE A 275 4.94 14.30 -15.49
CA ILE A 275 3.96 15.34 -15.17
C ILE A 275 4.36 16.09 -13.90
N VAL A 276 3.98 17.36 -13.79
CA VAL A 276 4.24 18.17 -12.58
C VAL A 276 2.94 18.28 -11.79
N GLN A 277 2.98 17.84 -10.52
CA GLN A 277 1.80 17.77 -9.68
C GLN A 277 2.11 18.18 -8.24
N LYS A 278 1.10 18.69 -7.53
CA LYS A 278 1.12 18.75 -6.07
C LYS A 278 0.88 17.37 -5.51
N VAL A 279 1.59 17.01 -4.44
CA VAL A 279 1.41 15.76 -3.72
C VAL A 279 0.99 16.05 -2.29
N ASP A 280 -0.15 15.52 -1.90
CA ASP A 280 -0.62 15.55 -0.51
C ASP A 280 -0.27 14.23 0.19
N GLU A 281 0.71 14.26 1.10
CA GLU A 281 1.10 13.12 1.92
C GLU A 281 0.07 12.76 3.00
N ASN A 282 -0.87 13.65 3.27
CA ASN A 282 -1.89 13.45 4.30
C ASN A 282 -3.23 13.02 3.69
N LEU A 283 -3.19 12.46 2.50
CA LEU A 283 -4.37 11.97 1.79
C LEU A 283 -5.10 10.91 2.63
N THR A 284 -6.42 11.02 2.69
CA THR A 284 -7.29 10.01 3.29
C THR A 284 -8.14 9.34 2.23
N TYR A 285 -8.60 8.12 2.51
CA TYR A 285 -9.42 7.36 1.56
C TYR A 285 -10.74 8.07 1.20
N ASP A 286 -11.32 8.87 2.11
CA ASP A 286 -12.55 9.65 1.86
C ASP A 286 -12.40 10.68 0.73
N TYR A 287 -11.20 11.19 0.51
CA TYR A 287 -10.94 12.28 -0.43
C TYR A 287 -10.30 11.82 -1.74
N LEU A 288 -10.13 10.52 -1.95
CA LEU A 288 -9.47 9.97 -3.15
C LEU A 288 -10.08 10.49 -4.45
N HIS A 289 -11.39 10.61 -4.51
CA HIS A 289 -12.13 11.04 -5.71
C HIS A 289 -12.56 12.49 -5.68
N SER A 290 -12.07 13.29 -4.72
CA SER A 290 -12.52 14.67 -4.57
C SER A 290 -11.80 15.66 -5.49
N SER A 291 -10.59 15.32 -5.97
CA SER A 291 -9.83 16.15 -6.90
C SER A 291 -8.85 15.33 -7.76
N GLU A 292 -8.41 15.94 -8.88
CA GLU A 292 -7.36 15.37 -9.73
C GLU A 292 -6.02 15.27 -8.97
N GLU A 293 -5.70 16.25 -8.12
CA GLU A 293 -4.46 16.26 -7.31
C GLU A 293 -4.39 15.06 -6.35
N ASN A 294 -5.51 14.71 -5.72
CA ASN A 294 -5.59 13.57 -4.81
C ASN A 294 -5.36 12.24 -5.53
N LEU A 295 -5.84 12.15 -6.75
CA LEU A 295 -5.64 10.97 -7.58
C LEU A 295 -4.17 10.76 -7.94
N TRP A 296 -3.46 11.82 -8.34
CA TRP A 296 -2.01 11.75 -8.62
C TRP A 296 -1.19 11.48 -7.35
N SER A 297 -1.59 12.07 -6.22
CA SER A 297 -1.00 11.78 -4.90
C SER A 297 -1.13 10.30 -4.53
N MET A 298 -2.32 9.72 -4.75
CA MET A 298 -2.56 8.30 -4.48
C MET A 298 -1.68 7.40 -5.33
N LEU A 299 -1.61 7.62 -6.65
CA LEU A 299 -0.77 6.84 -7.55
C LEU A 299 0.72 6.92 -7.16
N TYR A 300 1.17 8.07 -6.67
CA TYR A 300 2.54 8.24 -6.21
C TYR A 300 2.77 7.52 -4.86
N LEU A 301 1.93 7.74 -3.87
CA LEU A 301 2.09 7.16 -2.54
C LEU A 301 1.95 5.63 -2.52
N THR A 302 1.24 5.06 -3.48
CA THR A 302 1.07 3.60 -3.62
C THR A 302 2.05 2.95 -4.60
N GLY A 303 3.01 3.72 -5.16
CA GLY A 303 4.10 3.18 -5.98
C GLY A 303 3.77 2.97 -7.46
N TYR A 304 2.61 3.42 -7.97
CA TYR A 304 2.35 3.44 -9.41
C TYR A 304 3.09 4.55 -10.14
N LEU A 305 3.45 5.61 -9.43
CA LEU A 305 4.33 6.68 -9.92
C LEU A 305 5.52 6.83 -8.98
N THR A 306 6.58 7.44 -9.48
CA THR A 306 7.75 7.82 -8.70
C THR A 306 8.13 9.27 -9.01
N ARG A 307 8.85 9.89 -8.08
CA ARG A 307 9.40 11.23 -8.27
C ARG A 307 10.64 11.17 -9.19
N LEU A 308 10.80 12.15 -10.09
CA LEU A 308 12.07 12.37 -10.77
C LEU A 308 13.12 12.88 -9.77
N ARG A 309 14.37 12.56 -10.04
CA ARG A 309 15.51 13.17 -9.34
C ARG A 309 15.70 14.61 -9.79
N ASP A 310 16.24 15.43 -8.89
CA ASP A 310 16.43 16.86 -9.17
C ASP A 310 17.38 17.11 -10.35
N ASP A 311 18.33 16.19 -10.62
CA ASP A 311 19.25 16.26 -11.76
C ASP A 311 18.61 15.82 -13.11
N GLU A 312 17.46 15.17 -13.09
CA GLU A 312 16.68 14.82 -14.28
C GLU A 312 15.74 15.96 -14.72
N ILE A 313 15.54 16.99 -13.88
CA ILE A 313 14.61 18.10 -14.11
C ILE A 313 15.37 19.25 -14.73
N GLY A 314 15.02 19.61 -15.98
CA GLY A 314 15.73 20.65 -16.74
C GLY A 314 15.44 22.10 -16.31
N GLU A 315 14.40 22.33 -15.50
CA GLU A 315 13.94 23.65 -15.07
C GLU A 315 13.40 23.61 -13.63
N ALA A 316 13.34 24.77 -12.98
CA ALA A 316 12.80 24.87 -11.63
C ALA A 316 11.29 24.56 -11.63
N LEU A 317 10.88 23.65 -10.74
CA LEU A 317 9.46 23.32 -10.55
C LEU A 317 8.73 24.46 -9.80
N PRO A 318 7.41 24.63 -10.05
CA PRO A 318 6.57 25.47 -9.21
C PRO A 318 6.64 25.06 -7.73
N GLU A 319 6.44 26.03 -6.85
CA GLU A 319 6.44 25.79 -5.39
C GLU A 319 5.42 24.68 -5.02
N ASP A 320 5.79 23.83 -4.07
CA ASP A 320 4.98 22.68 -3.59
C ASP A 320 4.61 21.64 -4.66
N THR A 321 5.36 21.55 -5.76
CA THR A 321 5.13 20.53 -6.79
C THR A 321 6.30 19.58 -6.93
N VAL A 322 6.00 18.39 -7.45
CA VAL A 322 6.98 17.35 -7.80
C VAL A 322 6.76 16.89 -9.24
N ALA A 323 7.83 16.51 -9.90
CA ALA A 323 7.77 15.83 -11.20
C ALA A 323 7.60 14.32 -10.98
N LEU A 324 6.53 13.74 -11.54
CA LEU A 324 6.17 12.34 -11.39
C LEU A 324 6.29 11.61 -12.73
N LYS A 325 6.85 10.39 -12.70
CA LYS A 325 6.95 9.48 -13.85
C LYS A 325 6.54 8.06 -13.45
N ILE A 326 6.31 7.20 -14.45
CA ILE A 326 6.18 5.76 -14.23
C ILE A 326 7.58 5.22 -13.86
N PRO A 327 7.71 4.44 -12.76
CA PRO A 327 9.04 4.04 -12.26
C PRO A 327 9.79 3.13 -13.20
N ASN A 328 9.13 2.14 -13.81
CA ASN A 328 9.79 1.09 -14.54
C ASN A 328 8.85 0.40 -15.55
N ARG A 329 9.42 -0.58 -16.28
CA ARG A 329 8.70 -1.33 -17.31
C ARG A 329 7.56 -2.18 -16.77
N GLU A 330 7.71 -2.76 -15.59
CA GLU A 330 6.66 -3.57 -14.97
C GLU A 330 5.39 -2.77 -14.74
N ILE A 331 5.53 -1.59 -14.11
CA ILE A 331 4.39 -0.71 -13.84
C ILE A 331 3.80 -0.15 -15.13
N GLN A 332 4.63 0.16 -16.13
CA GLN A 332 4.14 0.57 -17.44
C GLN A 332 3.25 -0.51 -18.07
N GLU A 333 3.67 -1.77 -18.05
CA GLU A 333 2.87 -2.88 -18.58
C GLU A 333 1.60 -3.16 -17.77
N LEU A 334 1.63 -2.89 -16.46
CA LEU A 334 0.46 -2.96 -15.61
C LEU A 334 -0.60 -1.94 -16.05
N PHE A 335 -0.20 -0.68 -16.25
CA PHE A 335 -1.11 0.34 -16.79
C PHE A 335 -1.69 -0.05 -18.13
N VAL A 336 -0.86 -0.50 -19.09
CA VAL A 336 -1.33 -0.98 -20.41
C VAL A 336 -2.37 -2.10 -20.25
N THR A 337 -2.13 -3.02 -19.33
CA THR A 337 -3.04 -4.14 -19.09
C THR A 337 -4.38 -3.68 -18.52
N GLU A 338 -4.38 -2.82 -17.50
CA GLU A 338 -5.60 -2.35 -16.86
C GLU A 338 -6.43 -1.43 -17.80
N VAL A 339 -5.77 -0.53 -18.52
CA VAL A 339 -6.43 0.29 -19.55
C VAL A 339 -7.05 -0.59 -20.65
N SER A 340 -6.33 -1.63 -21.10
CA SER A 340 -6.84 -2.56 -22.11
C SER A 340 -8.05 -3.37 -21.62
N LYS A 341 -8.07 -3.76 -20.35
CA LYS A 341 -9.22 -4.43 -19.72
C LYS A 341 -10.42 -3.49 -19.65
N TRP A 342 -10.20 -2.29 -19.13
CA TRP A 342 -11.25 -1.27 -19.04
C TRP A 342 -11.87 -0.98 -20.42
N PHE A 343 -11.04 -0.82 -21.44
CA PHE A 343 -11.50 -0.61 -22.81
C PHE A 343 -12.37 -1.79 -23.31
N LYS A 344 -11.91 -3.04 -23.08
CA LYS A 344 -12.68 -4.24 -23.47
C LYS A 344 -14.02 -4.34 -22.74
N GLU A 345 -14.03 -4.05 -21.44
CA GLU A 345 -15.24 -4.09 -20.62
C GLU A 345 -16.25 -3.03 -21.08
N ASN A 346 -15.82 -1.80 -21.32
CA ASN A 346 -16.67 -0.72 -21.82
C ASN A 346 -17.13 -0.98 -23.27
N ALA A 347 -16.26 -1.51 -24.12
CA ALA A 347 -16.64 -1.91 -25.48
C ALA A 347 -17.62 -3.09 -25.49
N SER A 348 -17.56 -3.99 -24.51
CA SER A 348 -18.50 -5.11 -24.38
C SER A 348 -19.87 -4.68 -23.86
N GLN A 349 -19.93 -3.64 -23.04
CA GLN A 349 -21.17 -3.05 -22.51
C GLN A 349 -21.86 -2.15 -23.54
N TRP A 350 -21.15 -1.79 -24.62
CA TRP A 350 -21.74 -1.00 -25.69
C TRP A 350 -22.75 -1.84 -26.46
N ASN A 351 -23.98 -1.30 -26.59
CA ASN A 351 -25.08 -1.99 -27.23
C ASN A 351 -24.90 -1.98 -28.78
N LYS A 352 -24.04 -2.88 -29.28
CA LYS A 352 -23.79 -3.06 -30.71
C LYS A 352 -25.08 -3.24 -31.48
N ASN A 353 -26.09 -3.88 -30.89
CA ASN A 353 -27.39 -4.13 -31.55
C ASN A 353 -28.14 -2.82 -31.79
N ALA A 354 -28.05 -1.82 -30.89
CA ALA A 354 -28.69 -0.53 -31.08
C ALA A 354 -28.12 0.24 -32.30
N LEU A 355 -26.79 0.21 -32.47
CA LEU A 355 -26.16 0.78 -33.65
C LEU A 355 -26.56 0.00 -34.93
N PHE A 356 -26.47 -1.34 -34.91
CA PHE A 356 -26.87 -2.16 -36.07
C PHE A 356 -28.33 -1.96 -36.45
N GLU A 357 -29.25 -1.87 -35.49
CA GLU A 357 -30.64 -1.55 -35.76
C GLU A 357 -30.83 -0.16 -36.36
N ALA A 358 -30.09 0.85 -35.86
CA ALA A 358 -30.12 2.20 -36.39
C ALA A 358 -29.61 2.25 -37.83
N VAL A 359 -28.49 1.56 -38.12
CA VAL A 359 -27.95 1.43 -39.48
C VAL A 359 -28.96 0.72 -40.41
N TRP A 360 -29.58 -0.38 -39.92
CA TRP A 360 -30.54 -1.14 -40.73
C TRP A 360 -31.83 -0.36 -41.07
N ARG A 361 -32.19 0.57 -40.16
CA ARG A 361 -33.36 1.45 -40.32
C ARG A 361 -33.05 2.75 -41.05
N GLY A 362 -31.78 3.06 -41.35
CA GLY A 362 -31.33 4.33 -41.89
C GLY A 362 -31.53 5.53 -40.95
N ASP A 363 -31.57 5.28 -39.65
CA ASP A 363 -31.78 6.33 -38.63
C ASP A 363 -30.44 7.04 -38.35
N CYS A 364 -30.17 8.09 -39.13
CA CYS A 364 -28.94 8.86 -39.06
C CYS A 364 -28.71 9.56 -37.70
N GLU A 365 -29.77 10.03 -37.04
CA GLU A 365 -29.64 10.68 -35.71
C GLU A 365 -29.18 9.67 -34.66
N ARG A 366 -29.79 8.51 -34.67
CA ARG A 366 -29.43 7.44 -33.71
C ARG A 366 -28.05 6.86 -34.02
N ILE A 367 -27.66 6.70 -35.28
CA ILE A 367 -26.31 6.31 -35.70
C ILE A 367 -25.30 7.30 -35.15
N THR A 368 -25.52 8.60 -35.38
CA THR A 368 -24.64 9.68 -34.89
C THR A 368 -24.54 9.68 -33.36
N GLY A 369 -25.66 9.49 -32.66
CA GLY A 369 -25.68 9.42 -31.19
C GLY A 369 -24.92 8.20 -30.64
N GLU A 370 -25.13 7.00 -31.20
CA GLU A 370 -24.45 5.78 -30.76
C GLU A 370 -22.95 5.81 -31.09
N VAL A 371 -22.58 6.28 -32.28
CA VAL A 371 -21.18 6.44 -32.69
C VAL A 371 -20.48 7.52 -31.84
N SER A 372 -21.14 8.68 -31.64
CA SER A 372 -20.57 9.73 -30.77
C SER A 372 -20.37 9.25 -29.33
N THR A 373 -21.29 8.45 -28.82
CA THR A 373 -21.19 7.85 -27.48
C THR A 373 -20.03 6.86 -27.41
N LEU A 374 -19.84 6.03 -28.42
CA LEU A 374 -18.71 5.13 -28.54
C LEU A 374 -17.40 5.92 -28.61
N LEU A 375 -17.32 6.89 -29.51
CA LEU A 375 -16.13 7.71 -29.72
C LEU A 375 -15.73 8.48 -28.46
N ARG A 376 -16.69 9.10 -27.76
CA ARG A 376 -16.42 9.79 -26.48
C ARG A 376 -15.91 8.88 -25.37
N ARG A 377 -16.23 7.59 -25.42
CA ARG A 377 -15.79 6.59 -24.45
C ARG A 377 -14.50 5.90 -24.82
N THR A 378 -14.11 5.92 -26.08
CA THR A 378 -13.03 5.07 -26.61
C THR A 378 -11.91 5.82 -27.29
N ILE A 379 -12.09 7.11 -27.61
CA ILE A 379 -11.10 7.92 -28.33
C ILE A 379 -10.69 9.11 -27.47
N SER A 380 -9.38 9.30 -27.33
CA SER A 380 -8.78 10.47 -26.69
C SER A 380 -9.06 11.74 -27.51
N TYR A 381 -9.12 12.90 -26.84
CA TYR A 381 -9.27 14.21 -27.50
C TYR A 381 -8.18 14.48 -28.57
N HIS A 382 -7.01 13.87 -28.43
CA HIS A 382 -5.90 13.99 -29.38
C HIS A 382 -6.08 13.22 -30.69
N ASP A 383 -7.04 12.29 -30.75
CA ASP A 383 -7.36 11.58 -31.99
C ASP A 383 -8.25 12.41 -32.93
N TYR A 384 -8.73 13.54 -32.47
CA TYR A 384 -9.36 14.57 -33.32
C TYR A 384 -8.26 15.48 -33.82
N GLY A 385 -7.72 15.21 -35.01
CA GLY A 385 -6.81 16.13 -35.67
C GLY A 385 -7.45 17.51 -35.83
N GLU A 386 -6.67 18.56 -35.67
CA GLU A 386 -7.02 19.90 -36.10
C GLU A 386 -7.12 19.87 -37.64
N ASP A 387 -8.34 19.95 -38.17
CA ASP A 387 -8.63 20.46 -39.50
C ASP A 387 -9.29 21.83 -39.39
#